data_a58bb4b12dc6cf10b1f371be48f0487f
#
_entry.id   a58bb4b12dc6cf10b1f371be48f0487f
#
_cell.length_a   1.000
_cell.length_b   1.000
_cell.length_c   1.000
_cell.angle_alpha   90.00
_cell.angle_beta   90.00
_cell.angle_gamma   90.00
#
_symmetry.space_group_name_H-M   'P 1'
#
loop_
_entity.id
_entity.type
_entity.pdbx_description
1 polymer ?
#
loop_
_entity_poly.entity_id
_entity_poly.type
_entity_poly.pdbx_seq_one_letter_code
_entity_poly.pdbx_strand_id
1 'polypeptide(L)'
;AEDHGDHFIVNGQKVWTSNADQADWMFCLVRTDFEASKHAGISLVLFDMESAGVTARPIRLISGASVFCETFLEDVRVEKSQVVGDINNGWTIAKYLLTHEREMIGGIGTAAGTRTLGEIATEAIGLSDGRLSDEMLRTEVATWEVDSCCHQLTMERVRDEMTASGVGNTSAMIKYYGTEMNKRRFELLMALGGSDALHWKEGTDTQRWLRSKGNSIEGGTSEIQLNIISKRILGLG
;
A
#
# COMPACT_ATOMS: atom_id res chain seq x y z
N ALA A 1 24.66 8.81 2.37
CA ALA A 1 25.13 8.92 3.77
C ALA A 1 26.63 8.87 3.82
N GLU A 2 27.26 9.93 4.30
CA GLU A 2 28.71 10.04 4.44
C GLU A 2 29.14 9.59 5.82
N ASP A 3 30.19 8.75 5.89
CA ASP A 3 30.68 8.19 7.15
C ASP A 3 31.67 9.16 7.83
N HIS A 4 31.33 9.63 9.04
CA HIS A 4 32.15 10.51 9.87
C HIS A 4 32.73 9.79 11.10
N GLY A 5 32.82 8.46 11.07
CA GLY A 5 33.41 7.63 12.12
C GLY A 5 32.38 7.15 13.14
N ASP A 6 31.89 8.01 14.00
CA ASP A 6 30.86 7.68 15.01
C ASP A 6 29.41 7.87 14.51
N HIS A 7 29.21 8.62 13.44
CA HIS A 7 27.91 8.92 12.86
C HIS A 7 27.94 8.99 11.33
N PHE A 8 26.78 9.05 10.73
CA PHE A 8 26.56 9.41 9.33
C PHE A 8 25.98 10.81 9.20
N ILE A 9 26.35 11.52 8.13
CA ILE A 9 25.64 12.72 7.64
C ILE A 9 24.84 12.31 6.42
N VAL A 10 23.51 12.50 6.50
CA VAL A 10 22.57 12.05 5.47
C VAL A 10 22.02 13.25 4.71
N ASN A 11 22.16 13.21 3.39
CA ASN A 11 21.65 14.21 2.46
C ASN A 11 20.79 13.55 1.39
N GLY A 12 19.67 14.17 1.04
CA GLY A 12 18.82 13.68 -0.04
C GLY A 12 17.36 14.01 0.12
N GLN A 13 16.53 13.30 -0.65
CA GLN A 13 15.09 13.50 -0.67
C GLN A 13 14.38 12.14 -0.77
N LYS A 14 13.26 12.04 -0.06
CA LYS A 14 12.28 10.95 -0.23
C LYS A 14 10.94 11.53 -0.66
N VAL A 15 10.15 10.73 -1.33
CA VAL A 15 8.80 11.10 -1.78
C VAL A 15 7.83 9.96 -1.44
N TRP A 16 6.56 10.29 -1.31
CA TRP A 16 5.49 9.37 -0.91
C TRP A 16 5.67 8.79 0.50
N THR A 17 6.34 9.54 1.38
CA THR A 17 6.53 9.13 2.78
C THR A 17 5.21 9.29 3.52
N SER A 18 4.62 8.18 3.95
CA SER A 18 3.32 8.16 4.63
C SER A 18 3.41 8.88 5.98
N ASN A 19 2.52 9.85 6.20
CA ASN A 19 2.36 10.59 7.46
C ASN A 19 3.67 11.16 8.03
N ALA A 20 4.65 11.53 7.20
CA ALA A 20 5.94 12.04 7.65
C ALA A 20 5.82 13.37 8.43
N ASP A 21 4.75 14.12 8.25
CA ASP A 21 4.41 15.34 8.98
C ASP A 21 3.83 15.08 10.39
N GLN A 22 3.57 13.81 10.74
CA GLN A 22 2.99 13.38 12.01
C GLN A 22 3.82 12.29 12.70
N ALA A 23 4.78 11.71 11.99
CA ALA A 23 5.61 10.63 12.49
C ALA A 23 6.71 11.16 13.42
N ASP A 24 6.99 10.45 14.50
CA ASP A 24 8.12 10.75 15.40
C ASP A 24 9.44 10.24 14.84
N TRP A 25 9.42 9.06 14.15
CA TRP A 25 10.60 8.39 13.63
C TRP A 25 10.43 7.99 12.18
N MET A 26 11.54 8.00 11.44
CA MET A 26 11.61 7.51 10.07
C MET A 26 12.65 6.41 9.95
N PHE A 27 12.31 5.30 9.28
CA PHE A 27 13.29 4.39 8.72
C PHE A 27 13.64 4.81 7.29
N CYS A 28 14.91 4.80 6.96
CA CYS A 28 15.38 5.30 5.68
C CYS A 28 16.46 4.40 5.08
N LEU A 29 16.29 4.03 3.82
CA LEU A 29 17.36 3.43 3.03
C LEU A 29 18.31 4.54 2.56
N VAL A 30 19.59 4.40 2.90
CA VAL A 30 20.65 5.34 2.56
C VAL A 30 21.79 4.60 1.87
N ARG A 31 22.50 5.26 0.97
CA ARG A 31 23.72 4.73 0.35
C ARG A 31 24.91 5.04 1.22
N THR A 32 25.52 4.02 1.77
CA THR A 32 26.70 4.09 2.65
C THR A 32 28.00 3.66 1.97
N ASP A 33 27.92 2.91 0.85
CA ASP A 33 29.05 2.58 0.00
C ASP A 33 28.73 3.00 -1.45
N PHE A 34 29.43 4.02 -1.93
CA PHE A 34 29.20 4.61 -3.25
C PHE A 34 29.85 3.81 -4.39
N GLU A 35 30.85 2.97 -4.08
CA GLU A 35 31.54 2.12 -5.05
C GLU A 35 30.85 0.78 -5.27
N ALA A 36 30.01 0.35 -4.30
CA ALA A 36 29.29 -0.90 -4.40
C ALA A 36 28.19 -0.87 -5.46
N SER A 37 27.97 -2.02 -6.11
CA SER A 37 26.94 -2.16 -7.15
C SER A 37 25.53 -2.14 -6.56
N LYS A 38 24.63 -1.37 -7.19
CA LYS A 38 23.18 -1.35 -6.93
C LYS A 38 22.84 -1.39 -5.41
N HIS A 39 22.39 -2.55 -4.92
CA HIS A 39 21.84 -2.71 -3.58
C HIS A 39 22.89 -3.06 -2.51
N ALA A 40 24.12 -3.41 -2.92
CA ALA A 40 25.16 -3.89 -2.00
C ALA A 40 25.73 -2.77 -1.08
N GLY A 41 25.57 -1.51 -1.46
CA GLY A 41 26.03 -0.38 -0.67
C GLY A 41 24.91 0.38 0.05
N ILE A 42 23.80 -0.28 0.38
CA ILE A 42 22.64 0.34 1.01
C ILE A 42 22.53 -0.12 2.47
N SER A 43 22.39 0.83 3.38
CA SER A 43 22.07 0.60 4.79
C SER A 43 20.65 1.05 5.10
N LEU A 44 20.04 0.48 6.14
CA LEU A 44 18.80 0.95 6.72
C LEU A 44 19.11 1.67 8.03
N VAL A 45 18.66 2.92 8.15
CA VAL A 45 18.86 3.73 9.33
C VAL A 45 17.55 4.23 9.91
N LEU A 46 17.55 4.52 11.21
CA LEU A 46 16.45 5.18 11.91
C LEU A 46 16.89 6.57 12.33
N PHE A 47 16.01 7.55 12.26
CA PHE A 47 16.23 8.87 12.83
C PHE A 47 14.94 9.54 13.25
N ASP A 48 15.07 10.44 14.22
CA ASP A 48 13.99 11.25 14.73
C ASP A 48 13.59 12.31 13.68
N MET A 49 12.30 12.46 13.44
CA MET A 49 11.76 13.43 12.48
C MET A 49 11.90 14.88 12.94
N GLU A 50 12.17 15.12 14.23
CA GLU A 50 12.51 16.44 14.78
C GLU A 50 14.00 16.78 14.64
N SER A 51 14.83 15.87 14.11
CA SER A 51 16.26 16.13 13.90
C SER A 51 16.48 17.34 13.01
N ALA A 52 17.52 18.12 13.34
CA ALA A 52 17.94 19.24 12.51
C ALA A 52 18.20 18.78 11.07
N GLY A 53 17.70 19.51 10.09
CA GLY A 53 17.84 19.19 8.67
C GLY A 53 16.74 18.31 8.09
N VAL A 54 15.81 17.78 8.89
CA VAL A 54 14.63 17.04 8.40
C VAL A 54 13.48 18.01 8.14
N THR A 55 12.90 17.96 6.94
CA THR A 55 11.71 18.74 6.58
C THR A 55 10.72 17.85 5.85
N ALA A 56 9.49 17.71 6.37
CA ALA A 56 8.38 17.01 5.71
C ALA A 56 7.42 18.03 5.08
N ARG A 57 7.05 17.81 3.82
CA ARG A 57 6.07 18.65 3.08
C ARG A 57 4.93 17.80 2.57
N PRO A 58 3.70 18.00 3.08
CA PRO A 58 2.53 17.25 2.66
C PRO A 58 2.23 17.40 1.16
N ILE A 59 1.90 16.30 0.49
CA ILE A 59 1.50 16.24 -0.91
C ILE A 59 -0.03 16.18 -0.95
N ARG A 60 -0.67 17.16 -1.57
CA ARG A 60 -2.11 17.14 -1.77
C ARG A 60 -2.49 16.19 -2.91
N LEU A 61 -3.23 15.14 -2.58
CA LEU A 61 -3.73 14.15 -3.53
C LEU A 61 -4.97 14.67 -4.28
N ILE A 62 -5.31 14.01 -5.40
CA ILE A 62 -6.55 14.29 -6.16
C ILE A 62 -7.80 14.08 -5.30
N SER A 63 -7.76 13.22 -4.29
CA SER A 63 -8.82 13.02 -3.30
C SER A 63 -8.98 14.18 -2.31
N GLY A 64 -8.09 15.18 -2.33
CA GLY A 64 -8.05 16.28 -1.38
C GLY A 64 -7.27 15.99 -0.10
N ALA A 65 -7.00 14.72 0.24
CA ALA A 65 -6.22 14.33 1.40
C ALA A 65 -4.71 14.56 1.18
N SER A 66 -3.94 14.64 2.28
CA SER A 66 -2.48 14.82 2.27
C SER A 66 -1.82 13.80 3.19
N VAL A 67 -2.00 12.51 2.88
CA VAL A 67 -1.46 11.41 3.69
C VAL A 67 -0.02 11.03 3.34
N PHE A 68 0.55 11.64 2.30
CA PHE A 68 1.93 11.44 1.88
C PHE A 68 2.68 12.76 1.88
N CYS A 69 4.00 12.68 2.11
CA CYS A 69 4.89 13.83 2.12
C CYS A 69 6.08 13.62 1.17
N GLU A 70 6.66 14.73 0.73
CA GLU A 70 8.08 14.81 0.38
C GLU A 70 8.86 15.00 1.68
N THR A 71 9.98 14.32 1.82
CA THR A 71 10.86 14.44 2.99
C THR A 71 12.25 14.85 2.52
N PHE A 72 12.71 16.02 2.93
CA PHE A 72 14.01 16.57 2.61
C PHE A 72 14.96 16.33 3.77
N LEU A 73 16.18 15.93 3.46
CA LEU A 73 17.24 15.64 4.41
C LEU A 73 18.44 16.50 4.04
N GLU A 74 18.79 17.46 4.91
CA GLU A 74 19.88 18.42 4.72
C GLU A 74 20.82 18.30 5.92
N ASP A 75 21.98 17.66 5.73
CA ASP A 75 22.99 17.39 6.76
C ASP A 75 22.45 16.72 8.03
N VAL A 76 21.50 15.77 7.86
CA VAL A 76 20.90 15.07 8.99
C VAL A 76 21.92 14.13 9.63
N ARG A 77 22.22 14.36 10.92
CA ARG A 77 23.11 13.50 11.71
C ARG A 77 22.38 12.24 12.17
N VAL A 78 22.94 11.08 11.87
CA VAL A 78 22.42 9.75 12.26
C VAL A 78 23.51 8.97 12.94
N GLU A 79 23.30 8.58 14.21
CA GLU A 79 24.27 7.81 14.98
C GLU A 79 24.43 6.37 14.43
N LYS A 80 25.64 5.82 14.51
CA LYS A 80 25.89 4.42 14.08
C LYS A 80 25.01 3.41 14.81
N SER A 81 24.61 3.70 16.06
CA SER A 81 23.68 2.89 16.84
C SER A 81 22.25 2.86 16.28
N GLN A 82 21.91 3.78 15.38
CA GLN A 82 20.61 3.85 14.70
C GLN A 82 20.60 3.09 13.36
N VAL A 83 21.69 2.41 13.01
CA VAL A 83 21.70 1.47 11.88
C VAL A 83 20.96 0.20 12.25
N VAL A 84 20.01 -0.20 11.43
CA VAL A 84 19.26 -1.45 11.61
C VAL A 84 20.01 -2.58 10.89
N GLY A 85 20.50 -3.55 11.66
CA GLY A 85 21.34 -4.63 11.15
C GLY A 85 22.76 -4.16 10.79
N ASP A 86 23.37 -4.81 9.81
CA ASP A 86 24.73 -4.52 9.38
C ASP A 86 24.75 -3.37 8.34
N ILE A 87 25.81 -2.57 8.38
CA ILE A 87 26.09 -1.56 7.36
C ILE A 87 26.20 -2.24 6.00
N ASN A 88 25.63 -1.63 4.96
CA ASN A 88 25.56 -2.16 3.58
C ASN A 88 24.64 -3.39 3.39
N ASN A 89 23.88 -3.80 4.40
CA ASN A 89 22.91 -4.91 4.29
C ASN A 89 21.43 -4.45 4.40
N GLY A 90 21.18 -3.16 4.32
CA GLY A 90 19.82 -2.59 4.46
C GLY A 90 18.82 -3.06 3.42
N TRP A 91 19.28 -3.45 2.22
CA TRP A 91 18.38 -3.97 1.17
C TRP A 91 17.76 -5.33 1.55
N THR A 92 18.47 -6.17 2.27
CA THR A 92 17.94 -7.45 2.78
C THR A 92 16.82 -7.21 3.79
N ILE A 93 17.01 -6.23 4.69
CA ILE A 93 16.01 -5.83 5.68
C ILE A 93 14.79 -5.20 4.99
N ALA A 94 15.02 -4.33 4.00
CA ALA A 94 13.94 -3.73 3.21
C ALA A 94 13.08 -4.79 2.49
N LYS A 95 13.69 -5.82 1.91
CA LYS A 95 12.94 -6.92 1.28
C LYS A 95 12.03 -7.65 2.27
N TYR A 96 12.50 -7.87 3.49
CA TYR A 96 11.70 -8.48 4.56
C TYR A 96 10.52 -7.57 4.94
N LEU A 97 10.77 -6.29 5.19
CA LEU A 97 9.75 -5.30 5.52
C LEU A 97 8.66 -5.20 4.44
N LEU A 98 9.06 -5.11 3.17
CA LEU A 98 8.15 -5.03 2.02
C LEU A 98 7.24 -6.26 1.87
N THR A 99 7.60 -7.39 2.45
CA THR A 99 6.74 -8.58 2.45
C THR A 99 5.53 -8.36 3.35
N HIS A 100 5.74 -7.85 4.56
CA HIS A 100 4.65 -7.53 5.49
C HIS A 100 3.77 -6.36 4.99
N GLU A 101 4.37 -5.36 4.36
CA GLU A 101 3.63 -4.25 3.74
C GLU A 101 2.62 -4.75 2.69
N ARG A 102 3.03 -5.70 1.82
CA ARG A 102 2.12 -6.27 0.80
C ARG A 102 0.92 -6.97 1.41
N GLU A 103 1.09 -7.66 2.54
CA GLU A 103 -0.01 -8.31 3.26
C GLU A 103 -0.99 -7.29 3.82
N MET A 104 -0.47 -6.25 4.46
CA MET A 104 -1.29 -5.17 4.98
C MET A 104 -2.09 -4.47 3.88
N ILE A 105 -1.45 -4.14 2.75
CA ILE A 105 -2.11 -3.49 1.61
C ILE A 105 -3.10 -4.43 0.92
N GLY A 106 -2.79 -5.73 0.81
CA GLY A 106 -3.67 -6.73 0.22
C GLY A 106 -4.99 -6.93 0.99
N GLY A 107 -5.01 -6.61 2.30
CA GLY A 107 -6.20 -6.60 3.13
C GLY A 107 -7.08 -5.34 2.99
N ILE A 108 -6.67 -4.34 2.21
CA ILE A 108 -7.47 -3.14 1.99
C ILE A 108 -8.79 -3.52 1.29
N GLY A 109 -9.91 -3.10 1.88
CA GLY A 109 -11.25 -3.36 1.34
C GLY A 109 -11.92 -4.64 1.83
N THR A 110 -11.22 -5.50 2.60
CA THR A 110 -11.78 -6.72 3.21
C THR A 110 -12.14 -6.55 4.70
N ALA A 111 -12.18 -5.31 5.20
CA ALA A 111 -12.42 -5.04 6.62
C ALA A 111 -13.73 -5.66 7.10
N ALA A 112 -13.65 -6.54 8.09
CA ALA A 112 -14.79 -7.13 8.77
C ALA A 112 -15.69 -6.02 9.36
N GLY A 113 -16.99 -6.08 9.07
CA GLY A 113 -17.98 -5.12 9.57
C GLY A 113 -18.40 -4.03 8.57
N THR A 114 -17.86 -4.00 7.37
CA THR A 114 -18.40 -3.13 6.31
C THR A 114 -19.64 -3.78 5.69
N ARG A 115 -20.65 -2.96 5.37
CA ARG A 115 -21.84 -3.39 4.64
C ARG A 115 -21.45 -4.04 3.30
N THR A 116 -22.14 -5.09 2.92
CA THR A 116 -21.96 -5.74 1.61
C THR A 116 -22.38 -4.78 0.48
N LEU A 117 -21.82 -4.97 -0.70
CA LEU A 117 -22.28 -4.20 -1.88
C LEU A 117 -23.73 -4.51 -2.21
N GLY A 118 -24.18 -5.76 -1.96
CA GLY A 118 -25.58 -6.16 -2.14
C GLY A 118 -26.54 -5.37 -1.26
N GLU A 119 -26.20 -5.13 0.02
CA GLU A 119 -26.99 -4.28 0.94
C GLU A 119 -27.01 -2.83 0.47
N ILE A 120 -25.85 -2.28 0.08
CA ILE A 120 -25.75 -0.90 -0.41
C ILE A 120 -26.55 -0.74 -1.71
N ALA A 121 -26.43 -1.69 -2.64
CA ALA A 121 -27.15 -1.69 -3.89
C ALA A 121 -28.68 -1.78 -3.68
N THR A 122 -29.13 -2.60 -2.74
CA THR A 122 -30.55 -2.71 -2.38
C THR A 122 -31.11 -1.39 -1.90
N GLU A 123 -30.37 -0.67 -1.08
CA GLU A 123 -30.77 0.67 -0.60
C GLU A 123 -30.74 1.73 -1.72
N ALA A 124 -29.72 1.68 -2.57
CA ALA A 124 -29.51 2.72 -3.58
C ALA A 124 -30.48 2.62 -4.78
N ILE A 125 -30.71 1.42 -5.31
CA ILE A 125 -31.49 1.20 -6.53
C ILE A 125 -32.76 0.37 -6.35
N GLY A 126 -32.97 -0.19 -5.15
CA GLY A 126 -34.17 -0.97 -4.81
C GLY A 126 -34.23 -2.36 -5.44
N LEU A 127 -35.33 -3.06 -5.18
CA LEU A 127 -35.60 -4.39 -5.69
C LEU A 127 -36.84 -4.37 -6.60
N SER A 128 -36.81 -5.17 -7.67
CA SER A 128 -37.94 -5.56 -8.49
C SER A 128 -38.03 -7.09 -8.51
N ASP A 129 -39.17 -7.67 -8.16
CA ASP A 129 -39.37 -9.12 -8.05
C ASP A 129 -38.29 -9.82 -7.18
N GLY A 130 -37.88 -9.19 -6.07
CA GLY A 130 -36.90 -9.72 -5.15
C GLY A 130 -35.45 -9.69 -5.66
N ARG A 131 -35.19 -9.00 -6.76
CA ARG A 131 -33.85 -8.83 -7.35
C ARG A 131 -33.52 -7.35 -7.49
N LEU A 132 -32.24 -6.99 -7.49
CA LEU A 132 -31.82 -5.62 -7.80
C LEU A 132 -32.44 -5.17 -9.10
N SER A 133 -33.03 -3.96 -9.11
CA SER A 133 -33.84 -3.45 -10.22
C SER A 133 -33.03 -3.24 -11.52
N ASP A 134 -31.76 -2.90 -11.41
CA ASP A 134 -30.83 -2.76 -12.54
C ASP A 134 -30.13 -4.11 -12.79
N GLU A 135 -30.32 -4.67 -13.98
CA GLU A 135 -29.79 -6.00 -14.34
C GLU A 135 -28.27 -6.01 -14.52
N MET A 136 -27.70 -4.94 -15.06
CA MET A 136 -26.25 -4.82 -15.27
C MET A 136 -25.55 -4.68 -13.92
N LEU A 137 -25.99 -3.74 -13.09
CA LEU A 137 -25.43 -3.55 -11.75
C LEU A 137 -25.62 -4.78 -10.87
N ARG A 138 -26.74 -5.49 -10.98
CA ARG A 138 -26.95 -6.76 -10.28
C ARG A 138 -25.86 -7.79 -10.60
N THR A 139 -25.52 -7.95 -11.89
CA THR A 139 -24.49 -8.88 -12.33
C THR A 139 -23.12 -8.48 -11.82
N GLU A 140 -22.77 -7.18 -11.93
CA GLU A 140 -21.49 -6.66 -11.46
C GLU A 140 -21.32 -6.77 -9.94
N VAL A 141 -22.36 -6.44 -9.16
CA VAL A 141 -22.36 -6.57 -7.70
C VAL A 141 -22.21 -8.03 -7.29
N ALA A 142 -23.00 -8.96 -7.90
CA ALA A 142 -22.91 -10.37 -7.59
C ALA A 142 -21.52 -10.96 -7.91
N THR A 143 -20.94 -10.57 -9.03
CA THR A 143 -19.57 -10.99 -9.41
C THR A 143 -18.56 -10.48 -8.40
N TRP A 144 -18.66 -9.22 -7.98
CA TRP A 144 -17.76 -8.67 -6.98
C TRP A 144 -17.88 -9.37 -5.62
N GLU A 145 -19.11 -9.69 -5.17
CA GLU A 145 -19.33 -10.40 -3.90
C GLU A 145 -18.72 -11.82 -3.93
N VAL A 146 -18.86 -12.55 -5.04
CA VAL A 146 -18.21 -13.85 -5.22
C VAL A 146 -16.70 -13.72 -5.17
N ASP A 147 -16.13 -12.78 -5.92
CA ASP A 147 -14.69 -12.51 -5.93
C ASP A 147 -14.18 -12.14 -4.53
N SER A 148 -14.95 -11.32 -3.78
CA SER A 148 -14.63 -10.92 -2.42
C SER A 148 -14.58 -12.10 -1.46
N CYS A 149 -15.57 -12.99 -1.54
CA CYS A 149 -15.59 -14.23 -0.75
C CYS A 149 -14.39 -15.13 -1.08
N CYS A 150 -14.09 -15.33 -2.36
CA CYS A 150 -12.92 -16.11 -2.80
C CYS A 150 -11.61 -15.50 -2.31
N HIS A 151 -11.49 -14.18 -2.36
CA HIS A 151 -10.30 -13.47 -1.87
C HIS A 151 -10.12 -13.64 -0.37
N GLN A 152 -11.19 -13.50 0.41
CA GLN A 152 -11.17 -13.70 1.86
C GLN A 152 -10.72 -15.12 2.23
N LEU A 153 -11.31 -16.14 1.62
CA LEU A 153 -10.93 -17.55 1.83
C LEU A 153 -9.46 -17.79 1.44
N THR A 154 -8.99 -17.14 0.38
CA THR A 154 -7.59 -17.22 -0.05
C THR A 154 -6.66 -16.57 0.97
N MET A 155 -7.04 -15.43 1.54
CA MET A 155 -6.27 -14.78 2.62
C MET A 155 -6.19 -15.66 3.88
N GLU A 156 -7.27 -16.30 4.26
CA GLU A 156 -7.30 -17.26 5.38
C GLU A 156 -6.34 -18.42 5.13
N ARG A 157 -6.42 -19.06 3.96
CA ARG A 157 -5.50 -20.12 3.57
C ARG A 157 -4.05 -19.69 3.60
N VAL A 158 -3.72 -18.52 3.05
CA VAL A 158 -2.35 -17.99 3.05
C VAL A 158 -1.85 -17.73 4.46
N ARG A 159 -2.70 -17.24 5.35
CA ARG A 159 -2.35 -17.03 6.76
C ARG A 159 -2.00 -18.35 7.46
N ASP A 160 -2.77 -19.41 7.19
CA ASP A 160 -2.49 -20.74 7.73
C ASP A 160 -1.17 -21.32 7.18
N GLU A 161 -0.92 -21.17 5.87
CA GLU A 161 0.33 -21.59 5.22
C GLU A 161 1.55 -20.83 5.79
N MET A 162 1.42 -19.53 6.04
CA MET A 162 2.47 -18.70 6.61
C MET A 162 2.84 -19.10 8.04
N THR A 163 1.85 -19.51 8.83
CA THR A 163 2.07 -20.02 10.19
C THR A 163 2.89 -21.31 10.17
N ALA A 164 2.74 -22.13 9.12
CA ALA A 164 3.43 -23.40 8.97
C ALA A 164 4.83 -23.28 8.32
N SER A 165 5.04 -22.37 7.37
CA SER A 165 6.23 -22.34 6.51
C SER A 165 6.89 -20.96 6.34
N GLY A 166 6.38 -19.94 7.03
CA GLY A 166 6.88 -18.55 6.90
C GLY A 166 6.29 -17.81 5.70
N VAL A 167 6.65 -16.55 5.58
CA VAL A 167 6.09 -15.64 4.55
C VAL A 167 6.59 -16.01 3.16
N GLY A 168 5.69 -16.46 2.30
CA GLY A 168 5.97 -16.85 0.92
C GLY A 168 5.74 -15.73 -0.11
N ASN A 169 5.87 -16.09 -1.39
CA ASN A 169 5.63 -15.18 -2.52
C ASN A 169 4.13 -14.87 -2.72
N THR A 170 3.23 -15.56 -2.03
CA THR A 170 1.77 -15.48 -2.14
C THR A 170 1.24 -14.07 -1.78
N SER A 171 1.99 -13.31 -0.96
CA SER A 171 1.68 -11.91 -0.64
C SER A 171 1.56 -11.02 -1.89
N ALA A 172 2.30 -11.32 -2.97
CA ALA A 172 2.20 -10.59 -4.23
C ALA A 172 0.84 -10.78 -4.91
N MET A 173 0.30 -12.01 -4.87
CA MET A 173 -1.02 -12.34 -5.40
C MET A 173 -2.13 -11.65 -4.60
N ILE A 174 -2.05 -11.72 -3.27
CA ILE A 174 -3.02 -11.08 -2.38
C ILE A 174 -3.02 -9.56 -2.60
N LYS A 175 -1.84 -8.93 -2.65
CA LYS A 175 -1.73 -7.49 -2.91
C LYS A 175 -2.34 -7.12 -4.26
N TYR A 176 -1.97 -7.79 -5.32
CA TYR A 176 -2.48 -7.51 -6.66
C TYR A 176 -4.01 -7.62 -6.71
N TYR A 177 -4.54 -8.77 -6.32
CA TYR A 177 -5.97 -9.04 -6.44
C TYR A 177 -6.80 -8.16 -5.51
N GLY A 178 -6.40 -8.02 -4.23
CA GLY A 178 -7.10 -7.20 -3.25
C GLY A 178 -7.18 -5.72 -3.64
N THR A 179 -6.10 -5.17 -4.19
CA THR A 179 -6.10 -3.76 -4.64
C THR A 179 -6.96 -3.54 -5.90
N GLU A 180 -6.98 -4.46 -6.85
CA GLU A 180 -7.85 -4.37 -8.02
C GLU A 180 -9.32 -4.54 -7.62
N MET A 181 -9.63 -5.45 -6.69
CA MET A 181 -10.98 -5.60 -6.13
C MET A 181 -11.46 -4.33 -5.41
N ASN A 182 -10.57 -3.69 -4.61
CA ASN A 182 -10.92 -2.45 -3.92
C ASN A 182 -11.25 -1.32 -4.91
N LYS A 183 -10.50 -1.20 -6.00
CA LYS A 183 -10.80 -0.26 -7.09
C LYS A 183 -12.17 -0.53 -7.70
N ARG A 184 -12.47 -1.81 -8.06
CA ARG A 184 -13.78 -2.21 -8.59
C ARG A 184 -14.91 -1.92 -7.61
N ARG A 185 -14.69 -2.13 -6.31
CA ARG A 185 -15.68 -1.80 -5.29
C ARG A 185 -16.09 -0.32 -5.35
N PHE A 186 -15.12 0.57 -5.43
CA PHE A 186 -15.41 2.01 -5.51
C PHE A 186 -16.00 2.42 -6.86
N GLU A 187 -15.67 1.75 -7.98
CA GLU A 187 -16.37 1.95 -9.25
C GLU A 187 -17.87 1.60 -9.12
N LEU A 188 -18.18 0.47 -8.47
CA LEU A 188 -19.54 0.05 -8.24
C LEU A 188 -20.29 0.99 -7.30
N LEU A 189 -19.66 1.49 -6.23
CA LEU A 189 -20.26 2.48 -5.34
C LEU A 189 -20.58 3.78 -6.08
N MET A 190 -19.70 4.24 -6.96
CA MET A 190 -19.97 5.41 -7.81
C MET A 190 -21.13 5.16 -8.79
N ALA A 191 -21.17 3.98 -9.42
CA ALA A 191 -22.26 3.61 -10.32
C ALA A 191 -23.61 3.49 -9.60
N LEU A 192 -23.64 2.90 -8.41
CA LEU A 192 -24.85 2.80 -7.57
C LEU A 192 -25.36 4.16 -7.10
N GLY A 193 -24.45 5.09 -6.78
CA GLY A 193 -24.82 6.45 -6.36
C GLY A 193 -25.21 7.37 -7.51
N GLY A 194 -24.96 6.98 -8.77
CA GLY A 194 -25.30 7.77 -9.96
C GLY A 194 -24.69 9.17 -9.92
N SER A 195 -25.47 10.18 -10.34
CA SER A 195 -25.02 11.59 -10.35
C SER A 195 -24.71 12.15 -8.96
N ASP A 196 -25.39 11.65 -7.92
CA ASP A 196 -25.20 12.13 -6.54
C ASP A 196 -23.83 11.71 -6.00
N ALA A 197 -23.27 10.56 -6.46
CA ALA A 197 -21.94 10.13 -6.13
C ALA A 197 -20.84 11.06 -6.64
N LEU A 198 -21.11 11.93 -7.61
CA LEU A 198 -20.15 12.93 -8.11
C LEU A 198 -20.02 14.15 -7.20
N HIS A 199 -20.89 14.27 -6.20
CA HIS A 199 -20.83 15.40 -5.28
C HIS A 199 -19.59 15.37 -4.40
N TRP A 200 -18.78 16.44 -4.49
CA TRP A 200 -17.54 16.55 -3.73
C TRP A 200 -17.82 16.94 -2.28
N LYS A 201 -17.64 16.01 -1.37
CA LYS A 201 -17.72 16.24 0.07
C LYS A 201 -16.69 15.37 0.79
N GLU A 202 -16.10 15.89 1.86
CA GLU A 202 -15.15 15.16 2.68
C GLU A 202 -15.76 13.87 3.25
N GLY A 203 -14.99 12.77 3.22
CA GLY A 203 -15.39 11.46 3.70
C GLY A 203 -16.35 10.68 2.79
N THR A 204 -16.67 11.21 1.60
CA THR A 204 -17.57 10.55 0.63
C THR A 204 -16.88 9.46 -0.17
N ASP A 205 -17.69 8.63 -0.84
CA ASP A 205 -17.18 7.60 -1.73
C ASP A 205 -16.44 8.17 -2.95
N THR A 206 -16.76 9.40 -3.37
CA THR A 206 -16.00 10.14 -4.40
C THR A 206 -14.52 10.27 -4.05
N GLN A 207 -14.22 10.73 -2.82
CA GLN A 207 -12.83 10.85 -2.37
C GLN A 207 -12.13 9.50 -2.26
N ARG A 208 -12.84 8.50 -1.74
CA ARG A 208 -12.33 7.12 -1.62
C ARG A 208 -12.10 6.49 -2.98
N TRP A 209 -13.00 6.73 -3.93
CA TRP A 209 -12.84 6.30 -5.32
C TRP A 209 -11.60 6.90 -5.97
N LEU A 210 -11.39 8.22 -5.85
CA LEU A 210 -10.18 8.87 -6.34
C LEU A 210 -8.91 8.33 -5.65
N ARG A 211 -8.95 8.15 -4.31
CA ARG A 211 -7.84 7.59 -3.55
C ARG A 211 -7.51 6.15 -3.97
N SER A 212 -8.53 5.35 -4.29
CA SER A 212 -8.35 3.94 -4.68
C SER A 212 -7.51 3.76 -5.95
N LYS A 213 -7.42 4.78 -6.81
CA LYS A 213 -6.59 4.72 -8.03
C LYS A 213 -5.10 4.54 -7.72
N GLY A 214 -4.65 5.01 -6.56
CA GLY A 214 -3.29 4.78 -6.06
C GLY A 214 -3.00 3.32 -5.68
N ASN A 215 -4.03 2.51 -5.43
CA ASN A 215 -3.85 1.12 -4.97
C ASN A 215 -3.08 0.22 -5.96
N SER A 216 -3.16 0.49 -7.26
CA SER A 216 -2.39 -0.24 -8.28
C SER A 216 -0.89 0.11 -8.27
N ILE A 217 -0.48 1.17 -7.56
CA ILE A 217 0.88 1.72 -7.59
C ILE A 217 1.61 1.47 -6.27
N GLU A 218 0.97 1.78 -5.15
CA GLU A 218 1.53 1.64 -3.80
C GLU A 218 1.83 0.18 -3.42
N GLY A 219 2.80 -0.04 -2.55
CA GLY A 219 3.23 -1.39 -2.12
C GLY A 219 3.80 -2.25 -3.27
N GLY A 220 4.32 -1.62 -4.32
CA GLY A 220 4.74 -2.23 -5.57
C GLY A 220 3.62 -2.28 -6.61
N THR A 221 3.92 -1.80 -7.82
CA THR A 221 2.89 -1.67 -8.86
C THR A 221 2.28 -3.02 -9.25
N SER A 222 1.08 -2.99 -9.83
CA SER A 222 0.41 -4.20 -10.34
C SER A 222 1.32 -5.00 -11.28
N GLU A 223 2.09 -4.34 -12.14
CA GLU A 223 3.04 -4.97 -13.07
C GLU A 223 4.19 -5.65 -12.32
N ILE A 224 4.72 -5.03 -11.25
CA ILE A 224 5.75 -5.65 -10.42
C ILE A 224 5.19 -6.89 -9.69
N GLN A 225 3.96 -6.82 -9.18
CA GLN A 225 3.32 -7.99 -8.55
C GLN A 225 3.10 -9.11 -9.57
N LEU A 226 2.61 -8.81 -10.77
CA LEU A 226 2.45 -9.78 -11.85
C LEU A 226 3.79 -10.43 -12.26
N ASN A 227 4.88 -9.66 -12.32
CA ASN A 227 6.22 -10.21 -12.54
C ASN A 227 6.67 -11.18 -11.44
N ILE A 228 6.36 -10.87 -10.17
CA ILE A 228 6.67 -11.75 -9.03
C ILE A 228 5.82 -13.03 -9.13
N ILE A 229 4.52 -12.90 -9.41
CA ILE A 229 3.60 -14.02 -9.58
C ILE A 229 4.09 -14.93 -10.71
N SER A 230 4.34 -14.36 -11.90
CA SER A 230 4.82 -15.10 -13.07
C SER A 230 6.08 -15.92 -12.75
N LYS A 231 7.11 -15.25 -12.21
CA LYS A 231 8.42 -15.88 -12.01
C LYS A 231 8.48 -16.81 -10.80
N ARG A 232 7.87 -16.42 -9.68
CA ARG A 232 8.08 -17.10 -8.40
C ARG A 232 6.94 -18.02 -7.98
N ILE A 233 5.73 -17.80 -8.46
CA ILE A 233 4.56 -18.62 -8.16
C ILE A 233 4.30 -19.59 -9.32
N LEU A 234 4.27 -19.09 -10.57
CA LEU A 234 3.95 -19.88 -11.74
C LEU A 234 5.18 -20.51 -12.41
N GLY A 235 6.41 -20.09 -12.04
CA GLY A 235 7.64 -20.61 -12.64
C GLY A 235 7.83 -20.26 -14.13
N LEU A 236 7.16 -19.23 -14.60
CA LEU A 236 7.30 -18.71 -15.95
C LEU A 236 8.52 -17.77 -15.99
N GLY A 237 9.56 -18.15 -16.73
CA GLY A 237 10.87 -17.50 -16.79
C GLY A 237 10.89 -16.10 -17.41
#